data_a058d45610236fbb57c4c6f7c75c1e8d
#
_entry.id   a058d45610236fbb57c4c6f7c75c1e8d
#
_cell.length_a   1.000
_cell.length_b   1.000
_cell.length_c   1.000
_cell.angle_alpha   90.00
_cell.angle_beta   90.00
_cell.angle_gamma   90.00
#
_symmetry.space_group_name_H-M   'P 1'
#
loop_
_entity.id
_entity.type
_entity.pdbx_description
1 polymer ?
#
loop_
_entity_poly.entity_id
_entity_poly.type
_entity_poly.pdbx_seq_one_letter_code
_entity_poly.pdbx_strand_id
1 'polypeptide(L)'
;MPGLFFRSRLLMRQALLIVDVQPCFAPPDWLLEGIGQLLVRMPSVASVERHDESRTPFQRQLGWRPPLDDACLVAADRVFIKHGYLPTAELVDHLRALRAERVLVCGIQADTCVLAAGFALFDAGLQPTLVGDLVLGSSLDRSGELGVRLWTHHFGQVVSLAEVLAD
;
A
#
# COMPACT_ATOMS: atom_id res chain seq x y z
N MET A 1 23.31 -18.95 37.27
CA MET A 1 23.03 -19.36 35.88
C MET A 1 21.93 -18.46 35.35
N PRO A 2 22.21 -17.42 34.54
CA PRO A 2 21.15 -16.66 33.94
C PRO A 2 20.67 -17.41 32.68
N GLY A 3 19.40 -17.81 32.70
CA GLY A 3 18.77 -18.49 31.58
C GLY A 3 18.79 -17.62 30.34
N LEU A 4 19.35 -18.14 29.26
CA LEU A 4 19.23 -17.61 27.92
C LEU A 4 17.75 -17.65 27.53
N PHE A 5 17.07 -16.52 27.63
CA PHE A 5 15.84 -16.29 26.91
C PHE A 5 16.22 -16.05 25.43
N PHE A 6 16.45 -17.10 24.68
CA PHE A 6 16.25 -17.07 23.24
C PHE A 6 14.74 -16.90 23.04
N ARG A 7 14.25 -15.66 23.04
CA ARG A 7 13.03 -15.35 22.33
C ARG A 7 13.33 -15.66 20.87
N SER A 8 12.91 -16.83 20.43
CA SER A 8 12.63 -17.08 19.02
C SER A 8 11.86 -15.85 18.55
N ARG A 9 12.48 -15.02 17.72
CA ARG A 9 11.78 -14.00 16.94
C ARG A 9 10.86 -14.80 16.04
N LEU A 10 9.65 -15.07 16.50
CA LEU A 10 8.58 -15.54 15.62
C LEU A 10 8.52 -14.49 14.52
N LEU A 11 8.94 -14.89 13.32
CA LEU A 11 8.89 -14.03 12.15
C LEU A 11 7.44 -13.58 12.00
N MET A 12 7.20 -12.29 12.23
CA MET A 12 5.89 -11.67 12.06
C MET A 12 5.42 -11.95 10.63
N ARG A 13 4.22 -12.48 10.47
CA ARG A 13 3.66 -12.74 9.14
C ARG A 13 3.40 -11.43 8.43
N GLN A 14 4.07 -11.24 7.33
CA GLN A 14 3.98 -10.03 6.52
C GLN A 14 3.21 -10.31 5.23
N ALA A 15 2.49 -9.31 4.77
CA ALA A 15 1.93 -9.24 3.43
C ALA A 15 2.22 -7.87 2.83
N LEU A 16 2.24 -7.80 1.52
CA LEU A 16 2.47 -6.57 0.77
C LEU A 16 1.15 -6.08 0.18
N LEU A 17 0.80 -4.83 0.44
CA LEU A 17 -0.26 -4.11 -0.26
C LEU A 17 0.35 -3.09 -1.21
N ILE A 18 0.04 -3.22 -2.49
CA ILE A 18 0.50 -2.34 -3.56
C ILE A 18 -0.69 -1.51 -4.03
N VAL A 19 -0.62 -0.19 -3.84
CA VAL A 19 -1.73 0.71 -4.08
C VAL A 19 -1.60 1.38 -5.44
N ASP A 20 -2.57 1.13 -6.32
CA ASP A 20 -2.85 1.88 -7.56
C ASP A 20 -1.64 2.11 -8.48
N VAL A 21 -0.80 1.11 -8.64
CA VAL A 21 0.33 1.16 -9.59
C VAL A 21 -0.20 0.88 -10.99
N GLN A 22 -0.71 1.93 -11.62
CA GLN A 22 -1.46 1.90 -12.88
C GLN A 22 -0.82 2.84 -13.91
N PRO A 23 -1.01 2.57 -15.23
CA PRO A 23 -0.42 3.40 -16.29
C PRO A 23 -0.79 4.88 -16.20
N CYS A 24 -2.01 5.22 -15.80
CA CYS A 24 -2.49 6.60 -15.70
C CYS A 24 -1.72 7.44 -14.66
N PHE A 25 -1.10 6.81 -13.67
CA PHE A 25 -0.31 7.49 -12.64
C PHE A 25 1.17 7.55 -12.99
N ALA A 26 1.57 7.05 -14.17
CA ALA A 26 2.92 7.10 -14.71
C ALA A 26 4.00 6.67 -13.69
N PRO A 27 3.93 5.45 -13.12
CA PRO A 27 4.91 5.00 -12.16
C PRO A 27 6.30 4.93 -12.81
N PRO A 28 7.35 5.49 -12.16
CA PRO A 28 8.69 5.39 -12.67
C PRO A 28 9.27 3.98 -12.53
N ASP A 29 10.26 3.67 -13.35
CA ASP A 29 10.88 2.33 -13.39
C ASP A 29 11.43 1.90 -12.02
N TRP A 30 12.04 2.81 -11.27
CA TRP A 30 12.58 2.49 -9.94
C TRP A 30 11.50 1.99 -8.96
N LEU A 31 10.26 2.50 -9.08
CA LEU A 31 9.14 2.05 -8.26
C LEU A 31 8.73 0.63 -8.63
N LEU A 32 8.60 0.36 -9.93
CA LEU A 32 8.24 -0.98 -10.42
C LEU A 32 9.31 -2.02 -10.06
N GLU A 33 10.58 -1.68 -10.22
CA GLU A 33 11.71 -2.54 -9.87
C GLU A 33 11.76 -2.84 -8.37
N GLY A 34 11.60 -1.81 -7.54
CA GLY A 34 11.60 -1.98 -6.09
C GLY A 34 10.44 -2.84 -5.60
N ILE A 35 9.24 -2.64 -6.14
CA ILE A 35 8.08 -3.48 -5.84
C ILE A 35 8.35 -4.93 -6.27
N GLY A 36 8.94 -5.13 -7.45
CA GLY A 36 9.31 -6.45 -7.96
C GLY A 36 10.19 -7.24 -7.01
N GLN A 37 11.10 -6.58 -6.30
CA GLN A 37 11.97 -7.23 -5.30
C GLN A 37 11.17 -7.72 -4.07
N LEU A 38 10.08 -7.07 -3.71
CA LEU A 38 9.23 -7.49 -2.60
C LEU A 38 8.25 -8.61 -2.99
N LEU A 39 7.77 -8.61 -4.24
CA LEU A 39 6.80 -9.60 -4.72
C LEU A 39 7.26 -11.05 -4.59
N VAL A 40 8.56 -11.29 -4.65
CA VAL A 40 9.14 -12.65 -4.54
C VAL A 40 9.37 -13.07 -3.08
N ARG A 41 9.09 -12.22 -2.11
CA ARG A 41 9.41 -12.47 -0.70
C ARG A 41 8.22 -12.74 0.19
N MET A 42 7.04 -12.25 -0.17
CA MET A 42 5.85 -12.34 0.68
C MET A 42 4.57 -12.37 -0.14
N PRO A 43 3.46 -12.86 0.43
CA PRO A 43 2.15 -12.76 -0.20
C PRO A 43 1.82 -11.31 -0.53
N SER A 44 1.20 -11.07 -1.68
CA SER A 44 0.93 -9.72 -2.16
C SER A 44 -0.50 -9.55 -2.65
N VAL A 45 -1.03 -8.37 -2.41
CA VAL A 45 -2.28 -7.90 -3.00
C VAL A 45 -2.06 -6.52 -3.59
N ALA A 46 -2.78 -6.22 -4.66
CA ALA A 46 -2.80 -4.90 -5.25
C ALA A 46 -4.22 -4.35 -5.28
N SER A 47 -4.35 -3.04 -5.14
CA SER A 47 -5.55 -2.33 -5.53
C SER A 47 -5.34 -1.63 -6.87
N VAL A 48 -6.40 -1.52 -7.64
CA VAL A 48 -6.49 -0.63 -8.80
C VAL A 48 -7.77 0.18 -8.70
N GLU A 49 -7.69 1.43 -9.10
CA GLU A 49 -8.83 2.32 -9.10
C GLU A 49 -9.44 2.41 -10.50
N ARG A 50 -10.72 2.09 -10.60
CA ARG A 50 -11.52 2.27 -11.81
C ARG A 50 -12.68 3.21 -11.53
N HIS A 51 -12.78 4.28 -12.31
CA HIS A 51 -13.80 5.30 -12.08
C HIS A 51 -15.21 4.75 -12.27
N ASP A 52 -16.06 5.07 -11.31
CA ASP A 52 -17.49 4.86 -11.33
C ASP A 52 -18.17 6.06 -10.64
N GLU A 53 -18.66 7.01 -11.45
CA GLU A 53 -19.24 8.26 -10.96
C GLU A 53 -20.52 8.03 -10.14
N SER A 54 -21.18 6.88 -10.30
CA SER A 54 -22.34 6.54 -9.48
C SER A 54 -21.95 6.18 -8.02
N ARG A 55 -20.69 5.81 -7.80
CA ARG A 55 -20.17 5.42 -6.49
C ARG A 55 -19.40 6.54 -5.82
N THR A 56 -18.53 7.23 -6.56
CA THR A 56 -17.68 8.31 -6.03
C THR A 56 -17.71 9.52 -6.96
N PRO A 57 -17.95 10.71 -6.41
CA PRO A 57 -18.28 11.90 -7.19
C PRO A 57 -17.04 12.65 -7.69
N PHE A 58 -16.05 11.94 -8.24
CA PHE A 58 -14.80 12.57 -8.66
C PHE A 58 -15.02 13.67 -9.71
N GLN A 59 -15.74 13.36 -10.79
CA GLN A 59 -15.94 14.32 -11.87
C GLN A 59 -16.81 15.49 -11.44
N ARG A 60 -17.97 15.23 -10.81
CA ARG A 60 -18.90 16.30 -10.44
C ARG A 60 -18.44 17.17 -9.29
N GLN A 61 -17.59 16.62 -8.40
CA GLN A 61 -17.10 17.38 -7.22
C GLN A 61 -15.71 17.99 -7.47
N LEU A 62 -14.81 17.28 -8.13
CA LEU A 62 -13.41 17.67 -8.26
C LEU A 62 -13.00 18.11 -9.67
N GLY A 63 -13.84 17.87 -10.68
CA GLY A 63 -13.55 18.24 -12.06
C GLY A 63 -12.55 17.33 -12.77
N TRP A 64 -12.17 16.22 -12.16
CA TRP A 64 -11.33 15.17 -12.74
C TRP A 64 -11.85 13.80 -12.33
N ARG A 65 -11.33 12.77 -12.92
CA ARG A 65 -11.70 11.39 -12.58
C ARG A 65 -10.51 10.44 -12.69
N PRO A 66 -10.49 9.36 -11.89
CA PRO A 66 -9.58 8.23 -12.10
C PRO A 66 -9.80 7.54 -13.45
N PRO A 67 -8.93 6.59 -13.84
CA PRO A 67 -9.07 5.89 -15.11
C PRO A 67 -10.38 5.07 -15.19
N LEU A 68 -10.83 4.81 -16.42
CA LEU A 68 -11.96 3.93 -16.69
C LEU A 68 -11.56 2.46 -16.83
N ASP A 69 -10.27 2.18 -16.89
CA ASP A 69 -9.73 0.82 -16.94
C ASP A 69 -9.14 0.41 -15.59
N ASP A 70 -8.84 -0.86 -15.43
CA ASP A 70 -8.31 -1.48 -14.24
C ASP A 70 -6.94 -2.12 -14.47
N ALA A 71 -6.15 -1.60 -15.40
CA ALA A 71 -4.82 -2.10 -15.69
C ALA A 71 -3.90 -1.98 -14.46
N CYS A 72 -3.27 -3.09 -14.08
CA CYS A 72 -2.30 -3.18 -13.00
C CYS A 72 -0.92 -3.48 -13.57
N LEU A 73 0.08 -2.69 -13.22
CA LEU A 73 1.46 -2.85 -13.74
C LEU A 73 2.32 -3.80 -12.91
N VAL A 74 1.79 -4.36 -11.85
CA VAL A 74 2.53 -5.28 -10.97
C VAL A 74 1.86 -6.64 -10.94
N ALA A 75 2.67 -7.70 -10.85
CA ALA A 75 2.19 -9.08 -10.79
C ALA A 75 1.93 -9.51 -9.35
N ALA A 76 0.98 -8.85 -8.68
CA ALA A 76 0.53 -9.26 -7.36
C ALA A 76 -0.23 -10.59 -7.40
N ASP A 77 -0.23 -11.32 -6.29
CA ASP A 77 -0.96 -12.59 -6.21
C ASP A 77 -2.47 -12.40 -6.41
N ARG A 78 -2.98 -11.24 -6.01
CA ARG A 78 -4.38 -10.89 -6.18
C ARG A 78 -4.55 -9.39 -6.39
N VAL A 79 -5.51 -9.02 -7.26
CA VAL A 79 -5.85 -7.63 -7.57
C VAL A 79 -7.30 -7.38 -7.22
N PHE A 80 -7.55 -6.27 -6.51
CA PHE A 80 -8.89 -5.81 -6.15
C PHE A 80 -9.18 -4.47 -6.82
N ILE A 81 -10.33 -4.37 -7.44
CA ILE A 81 -10.80 -3.12 -8.05
C ILE A 81 -11.54 -2.30 -6.99
N LYS A 82 -11.17 -1.04 -6.86
CA LYS A 82 -11.86 -0.06 -6.01
C LYS A 82 -12.36 1.12 -6.83
N HIS A 83 -13.25 1.90 -6.25
CA HIS A 83 -13.87 3.05 -6.92
C HIS A 83 -13.71 4.36 -6.15
N GLY A 84 -12.85 4.39 -5.16
CA GLY A 84 -12.60 5.54 -4.31
C GLY A 84 -11.23 5.48 -3.64
N TYR A 85 -11.02 6.33 -2.64
CA TYR A 85 -9.73 6.42 -1.94
C TYR A 85 -9.41 5.20 -1.09
N LEU A 86 -10.40 4.66 -0.40
CA LEU A 86 -10.22 3.54 0.52
C LEU A 86 -10.09 2.21 -0.23
N PRO A 87 -9.28 1.28 0.27
CA PRO A 87 -9.34 -0.11 -0.20
C PRO A 87 -10.71 -0.71 0.08
N THR A 88 -11.08 -1.72 -0.69
CA THR A 88 -12.35 -2.42 -0.48
C THR A 88 -12.32 -3.27 0.81
N ALA A 89 -13.50 -3.52 1.37
CA ALA A 89 -13.62 -4.44 2.51
C ALA A 89 -13.09 -5.84 2.17
N GLU A 90 -13.31 -6.31 0.95
CA GLU A 90 -12.84 -7.61 0.47
C GLU A 90 -11.31 -7.69 0.46
N LEU A 91 -10.61 -6.61 0.08
CA LEU A 91 -9.16 -6.55 0.14
C LEU A 91 -8.66 -6.69 1.59
N VAL A 92 -9.26 -5.95 2.51
CA VAL A 92 -8.91 -6.00 3.93
C VAL A 92 -9.18 -7.38 4.51
N ASP A 93 -10.32 -7.98 4.19
CA ASP A 93 -10.68 -9.34 4.63
C ASP A 93 -9.73 -10.38 4.08
N HIS A 94 -9.26 -10.22 2.84
CA HIS A 94 -8.24 -11.10 2.25
C HIS A 94 -6.92 -11.04 3.02
N LEU A 95 -6.46 -9.84 3.40
CA LEU A 95 -5.26 -9.68 4.22
C LEU A 95 -5.42 -10.34 5.60
N ARG A 96 -6.59 -10.24 6.20
CA ARG A 96 -6.90 -10.98 7.44
C ARG A 96 -6.88 -12.49 7.23
N ALA A 97 -7.41 -12.99 6.12
CA ALA A 97 -7.41 -14.41 5.78
C ALA A 97 -5.99 -14.96 5.57
N LEU A 98 -5.05 -14.13 5.10
CA LEU A 98 -3.63 -14.46 5.04
C LEU A 98 -2.98 -14.50 6.43
N ARG A 99 -3.69 -14.10 7.47
CA ARG A 99 -3.18 -13.95 8.84
C ARG A 99 -1.96 -13.02 8.91
N ALA A 100 -1.96 -11.97 8.08
CA ALA A 100 -0.93 -10.96 8.11
C ALA A 100 -1.00 -10.19 9.44
N GLU A 101 0.10 -10.15 10.15
CA GLU A 101 0.26 -9.37 11.38
C GLU A 101 0.74 -7.97 11.07
N ARG A 102 1.56 -7.85 10.04
CA ARG A 102 2.11 -6.60 9.52
C ARG A 102 1.85 -6.51 8.02
N VAL A 103 1.32 -5.40 7.58
CA VAL A 103 1.12 -5.13 6.15
C VAL A 103 2.06 -4.03 5.70
N LEU A 104 2.99 -4.38 4.83
CA LEU A 104 3.84 -3.41 4.15
C LEU A 104 3.01 -2.75 3.05
N VAL A 105 3.04 -1.43 3.00
CA VAL A 105 2.25 -0.64 2.03
C VAL A 105 3.19 0.18 1.15
N CYS A 106 2.96 0.15 -0.14
CA CYS A 106 3.69 0.93 -1.13
C CYS A 106 2.76 1.37 -2.26
N GLY A 107 3.22 2.20 -3.16
CA GLY A 107 2.52 2.57 -4.38
C GLY A 107 2.14 4.05 -4.46
N ILE A 108 0.94 4.34 -4.98
CA ILE A 108 0.51 5.67 -5.43
C ILE A 108 -0.90 5.96 -4.90
N GLN A 109 -1.17 7.12 -4.36
CA GLN A 109 -0.33 8.27 -4.04
C GLN A 109 -0.13 8.33 -2.53
N ALA A 110 1.08 8.63 -2.11
CA ALA A 110 1.50 8.57 -0.70
C ALA A 110 0.59 9.35 0.26
N ASP A 111 0.14 10.53 -0.14
CA ASP A 111 -0.71 11.45 0.64
C ASP A 111 -2.22 11.25 0.38
N THR A 112 -2.60 10.25 -0.40
CA THR A 112 -4.00 10.03 -0.81
C THR A 112 -4.41 8.56 -0.59
N CYS A 113 -4.42 7.74 -1.65
CA CYS A 113 -4.88 6.35 -1.58
C CYS A 113 -3.99 5.47 -0.69
N VAL A 114 -2.68 5.69 -0.69
CA VAL A 114 -1.75 4.99 0.22
C VAL A 114 -2.07 5.34 1.68
N LEU A 115 -2.25 6.61 1.98
CA LEU A 115 -2.64 7.08 3.32
C LEU A 115 -4.00 6.53 3.74
N ALA A 116 -4.99 6.54 2.83
CA ALA A 116 -6.32 5.97 3.06
C ALA A 116 -6.25 4.47 3.37
N ALA A 117 -5.38 3.73 2.68
CA ALA A 117 -5.12 2.33 2.98
C ALA A 117 -4.55 2.16 4.40
N GLY A 118 -3.66 3.06 4.82
CA GLY A 118 -3.13 3.07 6.18
C GLY A 118 -4.24 3.17 7.24
N PHE A 119 -5.17 4.09 7.07
CA PHE A 119 -6.31 4.22 7.99
C PHE A 119 -7.19 2.96 8.00
N ALA A 120 -7.52 2.42 6.83
CA ALA A 120 -8.35 1.23 6.74
C ALA A 120 -7.70 0.01 7.41
N LEU A 121 -6.40 -0.19 7.21
CA LEU A 121 -5.65 -1.28 7.82
C LEU A 121 -5.51 -1.11 9.33
N PHE A 122 -5.22 0.11 9.77
CA PHE A 122 -5.10 0.44 11.19
C PHE A 122 -6.40 0.17 11.93
N ASP A 123 -7.54 0.66 11.41
CA ASP A 123 -8.86 0.44 11.99
C ASP A 123 -9.29 -1.04 11.94
N ALA A 124 -8.72 -1.82 11.04
CA ALA A 124 -8.93 -3.26 10.95
C ALA A 124 -8.09 -4.08 11.94
N GLY A 125 -7.23 -3.43 12.73
CA GLY A 125 -6.33 -4.08 13.69
C GLY A 125 -5.09 -4.71 13.05
N LEU A 126 -4.80 -4.41 11.80
CA LEU A 126 -3.56 -4.78 11.13
C LEU A 126 -2.48 -3.72 11.44
N GLN A 127 -1.21 -4.08 11.28
CA GLN A 127 -0.10 -3.15 11.53
C GLN A 127 0.39 -2.58 10.19
N PRO A 128 -0.15 -1.44 9.72
CA PRO A 128 0.31 -0.85 8.48
C PRO A 128 1.71 -0.26 8.65
N THR A 129 2.61 -0.61 7.76
CA THR A 129 3.98 -0.09 7.71
C THR A 129 4.28 0.40 6.32
N LEU A 130 4.63 1.67 6.18
CA LEU A 130 4.95 2.24 4.87
C LEU A 130 6.36 1.86 4.45
N VAL A 131 6.51 1.42 3.20
CA VAL A 131 7.83 1.37 2.56
C VAL A 131 8.08 2.75 1.95
N GLY A 132 8.72 3.63 2.72
CA GLY A 132 8.74 5.07 2.46
C GLY A 132 9.48 5.51 1.20
N ASP A 133 10.36 4.68 0.69
CA ASP A 133 11.08 4.89 -0.58
C ASP A 133 10.44 4.16 -1.78
N LEU A 134 9.28 3.52 -1.58
CA LEU A 134 8.47 2.92 -2.64
C LEU A 134 7.09 3.58 -2.76
N VAL A 135 7.05 4.89 -2.73
CA VAL A 135 5.83 5.67 -2.91
C VAL A 135 6.07 6.83 -3.89
N LEU A 136 4.99 7.27 -4.52
CA LEU A 136 4.92 8.47 -5.32
C LEU A 136 3.78 9.32 -4.79
N GLY A 137 4.00 10.63 -4.61
CA GLY A 137 2.98 11.54 -4.08
C GLY A 137 1.99 12.03 -5.14
N SER A 138 0.97 12.73 -4.67
CA SER A 138 -0.03 13.39 -5.52
C SER A 138 0.55 14.64 -6.20
N SER A 139 -0.29 15.33 -6.98
CA SER A 139 0.08 16.62 -7.57
C SER A 139 0.39 17.70 -6.52
N LEU A 140 -0.03 17.50 -5.28
CA LEU A 140 0.29 18.40 -4.17
C LEU A 140 1.77 18.29 -3.77
N ASP A 141 2.30 17.08 -3.75
CA ASP A 141 3.71 16.79 -3.47
C ASP A 141 4.14 15.48 -4.12
N ARG A 142 4.66 15.55 -5.34
CA ARG A 142 5.08 14.38 -6.12
C ARG A 142 6.24 13.60 -5.50
N SER A 143 7.05 14.23 -4.63
CA SER A 143 8.15 13.54 -3.94
C SER A 143 7.67 12.44 -3.00
N GLY A 144 6.43 12.56 -2.51
CA GLY A 144 5.87 11.66 -1.50
C GLY A 144 6.21 12.02 -0.06
N GLU A 145 7.04 13.02 0.18
CA GLU A 145 7.47 13.42 1.54
C GLU A 145 6.30 13.81 2.43
N LEU A 146 5.32 14.54 1.89
CA LEU A 146 4.10 14.89 2.63
C LEU A 146 3.37 13.62 3.11
N GLY A 147 3.19 12.66 2.24
CA GLY A 147 2.55 11.39 2.57
C GLY A 147 3.33 10.61 3.63
N VAL A 148 4.65 10.55 3.53
CA VAL A 148 5.51 9.91 4.55
C VAL A 148 5.38 10.61 5.91
N ARG A 149 5.33 11.93 5.94
CA ARG A 149 5.14 12.70 7.18
C ARG A 149 3.77 12.44 7.81
N LEU A 150 2.70 12.42 7.00
CA LEU A 150 1.35 12.10 7.46
C LEU A 150 1.27 10.67 8.00
N TRP A 151 1.86 9.73 7.28
CA TRP A 151 1.91 8.33 7.72
C TRP A 151 2.64 8.17 9.06
N THR A 152 3.81 8.79 9.18
CA THR A 152 4.59 8.79 10.42
C THR A 152 3.80 9.35 11.59
N HIS A 153 3.06 10.44 11.34
CA HIS A 153 2.23 11.07 12.36
C HIS A 153 1.09 10.16 12.85
N HIS A 154 0.41 9.47 11.91
CA HIS A 154 -0.78 8.68 12.24
C HIS A 154 -0.47 7.24 12.66
N PHE A 155 0.56 6.61 12.08
CA PHE A 155 0.81 5.17 12.25
C PHE A 155 2.21 4.85 12.76
N GLY A 156 3.14 5.75 12.70
CA GLY A 156 4.48 5.65 13.30
C GLY A 156 5.47 4.75 12.58
N GLN A 157 5.02 3.81 11.74
CA GLN A 157 5.89 2.79 11.15
C GLN A 157 6.21 3.08 9.68
N VAL A 158 7.46 3.42 9.45
CA VAL A 158 8.03 3.62 8.11
C VAL A 158 9.35 2.86 8.03
N VAL A 159 9.57 2.14 6.94
CA VAL A 159 10.81 1.42 6.65
C VAL A 159 11.27 1.74 5.23
N SER A 160 12.54 1.49 4.95
CA SER A 160 13.07 1.52 3.59
C SER A 160 12.98 0.15 2.93
N LEU A 161 13.06 0.12 1.60
CA LEU A 161 13.20 -1.13 0.85
C LEU A 161 14.42 -1.91 1.33
N ALA A 162 15.57 -1.24 1.52
CA ALA A 162 16.79 -1.89 2.00
C ALA A 162 16.60 -2.56 3.36
N GLU A 163 15.89 -1.94 4.29
CA GLU A 163 15.57 -2.55 5.59
C GLU A 163 14.70 -3.80 5.44
N VAL A 164 13.69 -3.77 4.57
CA VAL A 164 12.84 -4.95 4.32
C VAL A 164 13.64 -6.08 3.68
N LEU A 165 14.53 -5.77 2.75
CA LEU A 165 15.35 -6.78 2.06
C LEU A 165 16.44 -7.38 2.96
N ALA A 166 16.82 -6.70 4.05
CA ALA A 166 17.82 -7.17 5.01
C ALA A 166 17.24 -8.15 6.07
N ASP A 167 15.92 -8.18 6.26
CA ASP A 167 15.21 -9.09 7.16
C ASP A 167 14.98 -10.46 6.49
#